data_fe417a7e58a96c4fd3710cfc35e0544b
#
_entry.id   fe417a7e58a96c4fd3710cfc35e0544b
#
_cell.length_a   1.000
_cell.length_b   1.000
_cell.length_c   1.000
_cell.angle_alpha   90.00
_cell.angle_beta   90.00
_cell.angle_gamma   90.00
#
_symmetry.space_group_name_H-M   'P 1'
#
loop_
_entity.id
_entity.type
_entity.pdbx_description
1 polymer ?
#
loop_
_entity_poly.entity_id
_entity_poly.type
_entity_poly.pdbx_seq_one_letter_code
_entity_poly.pdbx_strand_id
1 'polypeptide(L)'
;MNFQNDFPSLEDINKLDALEAIPLLDNYLIYNPNDDEALTIRGLKHWSLNHRKEAINDYLQALKINPESRAKMALQFANSILDYYNKDLLNP
;
A
#
# COMPACT_ATOMS: atom_id res chain seq x y z
N MET A 1 10.51 26.01 -18.07
CA MET A 1 9.57 24.94 -17.76
C MET A 1 10.19 23.99 -16.73
N ASN A 2 9.44 23.66 -15.74
CA ASN A 2 9.93 22.82 -14.67
C ASN A 2 9.38 21.40 -14.83
N PHE A 3 10.24 20.48 -15.22
CA PHE A 3 9.85 19.10 -15.47
C PHE A 3 9.33 18.38 -14.23
N GLN A 4 9.67 18.87 -13.05
CA GLN A 4 9.19 18.29 -11.79
C GLN A 4 7.67 18.40 -11.64
N ASN A 5 7.06 19.36 -12.33
CA ASN A 5 5.61 19.56 -12.29
C ASN A 5 4.85 18.55 -13.15
N ASP A 6 5.58 17.80 -13.99
CA ASP A 6 4.94 16.79 -14.85
C ASP A 6 4.60 15.51 -14.09
N PHE A 7 5.17 15.35 -12.91
CA PHE A 7 4.94 14.16 -12.10
C PHE A 7 4.20 14.56 -10.82
N PRO A 8 3.09 13.89 -10.52
CA PRO A 8 2.37 14.18 -9.29
C PRO A 8 3.22 13.79 -8.08
N SER A 9 3.10 14.56 -7.03
CA SER A 9 3.74 14.22 -5.76
C SER A 9 3.05 13.01 -5.14
N LEU A 10 3.73 12.38 -4.19
CA LEU A 10 3.15 11.26 -3.47
C LEU A 10 1.84 11.67 -2.77
N GLU A 11 1.81 12.88 -2.23
CA GLU A 11 0.61 13.42 -1.60
C GLU A 11 -0.53 13.56 -2.60
N ASP A 12 -0.24 14.04 -3.81
CA ASP A 12 -1.25 14.17 -4.85
C ASP A 12 -1.78 12.80 -5.27
N ILE A 13 -0.89 11.83 -5.43
CA ILE A 13 -1.27 10.47 -5.80
C ILE A 13 -2.18 9.86 -4.73
N ASN A 14 -1.86 10.12 -3.46
CA ASN A 14 -2.65 9.58 -2.35
C ASN A 14 -4.11 10.06 -2.37
N LYS A 15 -4.36 11.23 -2.95
CA LYS A 15 -5.72 11.78 -3.05
C LYS A 15 -6.54 11.14 -4.17
N LEU A 16 -5.89 10.45 -5.09
CA LEU A 16 -6.58 9.80 -6.20
C LEU A 16 -7.23 8.50 -5.73
N ASP A 17 -8.25 8.05 -6.45
CA ASP A 17 -8.81 6.74 -6.17
C ASP A 17 -7.82 5.63 -6.56
N ALA A 18 -8.11 4.41 -6.11
CA ALA A 18 -7.16 3.32 -6.24
C ALA A 18 -6.82 2.97 -7.68
N LEU A 19 -7.81 3.01 -8.58
CA LEU A 19 -7.58 2.64 -9.98
C LEU A 19 -6.64 3.62 -10.68
N GLU A 20 -6.69 4.89 -10.30
CA GLU A 20 -5.79 5.90 -10.85
C GLU A 20 -4.45 5.91 -10.13
N ALA A 21 -4.47 5.71 -8.82
CA ALA A 21 -3.27 5.84 -7.99
C ALA A 21 -2.27 4.71 -8.21
N ILE A 22 -2.74 3.47 -8.36
CA ILE A 22 -1.86 2.31 -8.39
C ILE A 22 -0.87 2.36 -9.57
N PRO A 23 -1.29 2.64 -10.80
CA PRO A 23 -0.31 2.75 -11.89
C PRO A 23 0.73 3.83 -11.67
N LEU A 24 0.33 4.97 -11.06
CA LEU A 24 1.27 6.04 -10.76
C LEU A 24 2.25 5.63 -9.66
N LEU A 25 1.76 4.89 -8.66
CA LEU A 25 2.62 4.38 -7.60
C LEU A 25 3.57 3.30 -8.12
N ASP A 26 3.10 2.45 -9.02
CA ASP A 26 3.96 1.45 -9.66
C ASP A 26 5.14 2.14 -10.35
N ASN A 27 4.86 3.21 -11.10
CA ASN A 27 5.91 3.96 -11.78
C ASN A 27 6.82 4.69 -10.78
N TYR A 28 6.24 5.32 -9.78
CA TYR A 28 6.99 6.01 -8.73
C TYR A 28 7.98 5.06 -8.06
N LEU A 29 7.55 3.85 -7.75
CA LEU A 29 8.36 2.88 -7.02
C LEU A 29 9.48 2.28 -7.87
N ILE A 30 9.39 2.35 -9.20
CA ILE A 30 10.51 1.96 -10.07
C ILE A 30 11.73 2.84 -9.76
N TYR A 31 11.50 4.14 -9.56
CA TYR A 31 12.57 5.11 -9.32
C TYR A 31 12.86 5.30 -7.84
N ASN A 32 11.95 4.90 -6.97
CA ASN A 32 12.06 5.08 -5.52
C ASN A 32 11.68 3.78 -4.80
N PRO A 33 12.44 2.68 -5.03
CA PRO A 33 12.02 1.36 -4.55
C PRO A 33 12.03 1.22 -3.03
N ASN A 34 12.75 2.09 -2.32
CA ASN A 34 12.87 2.03 -0.87
C ASN A 34 12.03 3.08 -0.16
N ASP A 35 11.04 3.63 -0.85
CA ASP A 35 10.12 4.59 -0.23
C ASP A 35 9.00 3.81 0.46
N ASP A 36 9.14 3.63 1.77
CA ASP A 36 8.16 2.86 2.55
C ASP A 36 6.78 3.53 2.57
N GLU A 37 6.74 4.85 2.50
CA GLU A 37 5.46 5.56 2.47
C GLU A 37 4.71 5.28 1.17
N ALA A 38 5.42 5.27 0.05
CA ALA A 38 4.81 4.94 -1.25
C ALA A 38 4.28 3.51 -1.27
N LEU A 39 5.04 2.58 -0.69
CA LEU A 39 4.60 1.19 -0.57
C LEU A 39 3.35 1.09 0.30
N THR A 40 3.32 1.83 1.40
CA THR A 40 2.16 1.84 2.30
C THR A 40 0.92 2.36 1.57
N ILE A 41 1.07 3.46 0.84
CA ILE A 41 -0.05 4.03 0.09
C ILE A 41 -0.55 3.05 -0.97
N ARG A 42 0.38 2.42 -1.72
CA ARG A 42 -0.03 1.43 -2.72
C ARG A 42 -0.76 0.25 -2.08
N GLY A 43 -0.27 -0.21 -0.94
CA GLY A 43 -0.92 -1.27 -0.19
C GLY A 43 -2.34 -0.90 0.21
N LEU A 44 -2.53 0.33 0.72
CA LEU A 44 -3.87 0.81 1.10
C LEU A 44 -4.80 0.90 -0.10
N LYS A 45 -4.27 1.32 -1.26
CA LYS A 45 -5.07 1.37 -2.50
C LYS A 45 -5.46 -0.03 -2.95
N HIS A 46 -4.53 -0.99 -2.91
CA HIS A 46 -4.83 -2.38 -3.22
C HIS A 46 -5.89 -2.94 -2.27
N TRP A 47 -5.76 -2.65 -0.98
CA TRP A 47 -6.74 -3.12 0.02
C TRP A 47 -8.14 -2.62 -0.32
N SER A 48 -8.26 -1.36 -0.73
CA SER A 48 -9.55 -0.76 -1.07
C SER A 48 -10.20 -1.43 -2.28
N LEU A 49 -9.40 -2.04 -3.16
CA LEU A 49 -9.90 -2.80 -4.29
C LEU A 49 -10.05 -4.30 -4.00
N ASN A 50 -9.91 -4.67 -2.74
CA ASN A 50 -9.96 -6.07 -2.31
C ASN A 50 -8.82 -6.92 -2.87
N HIS A 51 -7.71 -6.28 -3.24
CA HIS A 51 -6.47 -6.95 -3.63
C HIS A 51 -5.65 -7.22 -2.37
N ARG A 52 -6.10 -8.17 -1.55
CA ARG A 52 -5.56 -8.35 -0.21
C ARG A 52 -4.13 -8.86 -0.20
N LYS A 53 -3.81 -9.77 -1.11
CA LYS A 53 -2.45 -10.32 -1.23
C LYS A 53 -1.46 -9.23 -1.59
N GLU A 54 -1.80 -8.42 -2.59
CA GLU A 54 -0.94 -7.31 -3.03
C GLU A 54 -0.75 -6.28 -1.92
N ALA A 55 -1.83 -5.99 -1.20
CA ALA A 55 -1.76 -5.04 -0.09
C ALA A 55 -0.82 -5.53 0.99
N ILE A 56 -0.95 -6.78 1.42
CA ILE A 56 -0.12 -7.33 2.47
C ILE A 56 1.35 -7.39 2.03
N ASN A 57 1.61 -7.75 0.78
CA ASN A 57 2.97 -7.72 0.26
C ASN A 57 3.59 -6.33 0.34
N ASP A 58 2.83 -5.29 0.01
CA ASP A 58 3.31 -3.91 0.09
C ASP A 58 3.58 -3.49 1.53
N TYR A 59 2.71 -3.86 2.46
CA TYR A 59 2.93 -3.55 3.88
C TYR A 59 4.18 -4.24 4.41
N LEU A 60 4.38 -5.51 4.05
CA LEU A 60 5.56 -6.24 4.49
C LEU A 60 6.84 -5.63 3.93
N GLN A 61 6.83 -5.23 2.66
CA GLN A 61 7.97 -4.55 2.05
C GLN A 61 8.26 -3.23 2.75
N ALA A 62 7.21 -2.44 3.05
CA ALA A 62 7.38 -1.18 3.74
C ALA A 62 8.02 -1.38 5.12
N LEU A 63 7.58 -2.38 5.86
CA LEU A 63 8.11 -2.68 7.19
C LEU A 63 9.53 -3.22 7.15
N LYS A 64 9.90 -3.91 6.08
CA LYS A 64 11.26 -4.38 5.88
C LYS A 64 12.22 -3.21 5.71
N ILE A 65 11.75 -2.14 5.03
CA ILE A 65 12.55 -0.94 4.82
C ILE A 65 12.56 -0.08 6.08
N ASN A 66 11.41 0.10 6.70
CA ASN A 66 11.25 0.94 7.89
C ASN A 66 10.30 0.26 8.88
N PRO A 67 10.85 -0.37 9.95
CA PRO A 67 10.01 -1.04 10.95
C PRO A 67 9.02 -0.11 11.65
N GLU A 68 9.27 1.20 11.62
CA GLU A 68 8.39 2.20 12.22
C GLU A 68 7.39 2.78 11.22
N SER A 69 7.32 2.22 10.02
CA SER A 69 6.36 2.65 9.01
C SER A 69 4.92 2.50 9.52
N ARG A 70 4.06 3.42 9.11
CA ARG A 70 2.63 3.31 9.41
C ARG A 70 1.97 2.09 8.74
N ALA A 71 2.69 1.41 7.85
CA ALA A 71 2.26 0.13 7.31
C ALA A 71 2.04 -0.91 8.42
N LYS A 72 2.68 -0.74 9.57
CA LYS A 72 2.49 -1.63 10.71
C LYS A 72 1.03 -1.69 11.15
N MET A 73 0.40 -0.51 11.29
CA MET A 73 -1.01 -0.45 11.67
C MET A 73 -1.91 -1.03 10.58
N ALA A 74 -1.59 -0.73 9.31
CA ALA A 74 -2.35 -1.26 8.19
C ALA A 74 -2.27 -2.79 8.15
N LEU A 75 -1.09 -3.35 8.39
CA LEU A 75 -0.90 -4.80 8.41
C LEU A 75 -1.65 -5.44 9.58
N GLN A 76 -1.59 -4.82 10.75
CA GLN A 76 -2.32 -5.31 11.92
C GLN A 76 -3.83 -5.35 11.66
N PHE A 77 -4.35 -4.31 11.04
CA PHE A 77 -5.76 -4.27 10.67
C PHE A 77 -6.10 -5.36 9.65
N ALA A 78 -5.26 -5.51 8.62
CA ALA A 78 -5.47 -6.52 7.59
C ALA A 78 -5.46 -7.92 8.19
N ASN A 79 -4.49 -8.22 9.06
CA ASN A 79 -4.40 -9.53 9.71
C ASN A 79 -5.60 -9.78 10.61
N SER A 80 -6.09 -8.76 11.30
CA SER A 80 -7.27 -8.87 12.15
C SER A 80 -8.50 -9.29 11.35
N ILE A 81 -8.69 -8.68 10.18
CA ILE A 81 -9.80 -9.00 9.29
C ILE A 81 -9.67 -10.43 8.74
N LEU A 82 -8.48 -10.80 8.28
CA LEU A 82 -8.23 -12.13 7.74
C LEU A 82 -8.39 -13.22 8.80
N ASP A 83 -7.92 -12.96 10.01
CA ASP A 83 -8.08 -13.90 11.12
C ASP A 83 -9.55 -14.13 11.45
N TYR A 84 -10.33 -13.07 11.41
CA TYR A 84 -11.77 -13.17 11.65
C TYR A 84 -12.42 -14.13 10.65
N TYR A 85 -12.12 -13.98 9.36
CA TYR A 85 -12.67 -14.86 8.34
C TYR A 85 -12.13 -16.28 8.45
N ASN A 86 -10.83 -16.43 8.74
CA ASN A 86 -10.22 -17.75 8.90
C ASN A 86 -10.80 -18.51 10.09
N LYS A 87 -11.16 -17.81 11.15
CA LYS A 87 -11.79 -18.42 12.30
C LYS A 87 -13.11 -19.12 11.92
N ASP A 88 -13.89 -18.45 11.08
CA ASP A 88 -15.15 -19.01 10.62
C ASP A 88 -14.95 -20.23 9.74
N LEU A 89 -13.84 -20.27 9.01
CA LEU A 89 -13.50 -21.40 8.14
C LEU A 89 -12.92 -22.58 8.91
N LEU A 90 -12.13 -22.29 9.94
CA LEU A 90 -11.40 -23.31 10.69
C LEU A 90 -12.17 -23.85 11.89
N ASN A 91 -13.21 -23.17 12.33
CA ASN A 91 -14.05 -23.59 13.44
C ASN A 91 -15.50 -23.72 12.98
N PRO A 92 -15.79 -24.80 12.27
CA PRO A 92 -17.14 -25.05 11.77
C PRO A 92 -18.14 -25.31 12.90
#